data_6e4f7e0a3ccc29ca87e4b9a847b2f304
#
_entry.id   6e4f7e0a3ccc29ca87e4b9a847b2f304
#
_cell.length_a   1.000
_cell.length_b   1.000
_cell.length_c   1.000
_cell.angle_alpha   90.00
_cell.angle_beta   90.00
_cell.angle_gamma   90.00
#
_symmetry.space_group_name_H-M   'P 1'
#
loop_
_entity.id
_entity.type
_entity.pdbx_description
1 polymer ?
#
loop_
_entity_poly.entity_id
_entity_poly.type
_entity_poly.pdbx_seq_one_letter_code
_entity_poly.pdbx_strand_id
1 'polypeptide(L)'
;NLVSFETSKGLYLQTYNGGLISVDGEQMLAAPNRCTAYEIPDLVQTVKTGAFRYCQGLTAVTFPASLTTIEAQAFTSCLSLTAAALPDGLKTIGDFAFAGCAALTSVLIPKSVTSIGAGAFTGCTALTAINYSGTKAEWAQLTKGENALPEGVSVNCNAPIHHYGSWTGTDPNCTTEGKRTRACTDDGCGHTEEMTLPACGHYWGIGRVTTPPTETTTGVRTYTCRNYVCNATRTEEIPKLPPRVPVSERFDDVDPNSWAYEDIQYCVDYELMAGVGGGRFEPKTLTTRAQLVQILYRIAGAPEVSGETPFTDLTADWYKTAVLWAYQTGVTSGVSETTFAPDTPVTREQVAVFLAGFADRVLDRYTPYMWDALFPFQDRESISYYARTAMNWACDLGLIKGIPAPGGLRLEPQSSATREQMAVMIAQFCRKLNVWNEPMPEL
;
A
#
# COMPACT_ATOMS: atom_id res chain seq x y z
N ASN A 1 12.51 -2.68 15.43
CA ASN A 1 13.06 -1.36 15.10
C ASN A 1 11.94 -0.34 15.16
N LEU A 2 11.97 0.51 16.23
CA LEU A 2 11.07 1.64 16.38
C LEU A 2 11.59 2.79 15.52
N VAL A 3 10.76 3.29 14.62
CA VAL A 3 10.99 4.54 13.89
C VAL A 3 9.86 5.49 14.23
N SER A 4 10.19 6.65 14.82
CA SER A 4 9.20 7.68 15.17
C SER A 4 9.15 8.77 14.12
N PHE A 5 7.95 9.28 13.81
CA PHE A 5 7.75 10.44 12.94
C PHE A 5 6.59 11.31 13.47
N GLU A 6 6.70 12.62 13.21
CA GLU A 6 5.71 13.60 13.60
C GLU A 6 4.66 13.75 12.49
N THR A 7 3.38 13.75 12.85
CA THR A 7 2.30 14.06 11.91
C THR A 7 2.06 15.56 11.86
N SER A 8 1.43 16.03 10.78
CA SER A 8 1.03 17.44 10.59
C SER A 8 0.09 18.00 11.67
N LYS A 9 -0.36 17.17 12.61
CA LYS A 9 -1.18 17.56 13.77
C LYS A 9 -0.41 17.50 15.11
N GLY A 10 0.92 17.38 15.08
CA GLY A 10 1.74 17.26 16.29
C GLY A 10 1.57 15.93 17.05
N LEU A 11 0.95 14.94 16.41
CA LEU A 11 0.88 13.57 16.95
C LEU A 11 2.15 12.84 16.55
N TYR A 12 2.88 12.37 17.52
CA TYR A 12 4.02 11.49 17.28
C TYR A 12 3.52 10.06 17.11
N LEU A 13 4.00 9.35 16.11
CA LEU A 13 3.68 7.96 15.83
C LEU A 13 4.96 7.16 15.80
N GLN A 14 4.85 5.89 16.14
CA GLN A 14 5.95 4.93 16.07
C GLN A 14 5.58 3.77 15.17
N THR A 15 6.57 3.13 14.56
CA THR A 15 6.35 1.86 13.84
C THR A 15 7.00 0.72 14.59
N TYR A 16 6.28 -0.40 14.65
CA TYR A 16 6.79 -1.66 15.19
C TYR A 16 6.49 -2.77 14.18
N ASN A 17 7.53 -3.44 13.69
CA ASN A 17 7.41 -4.48 12.67
C ASN A 17 6.51 -4.08 11.48
N GLY A 18 6.61 -2.83 11.04
CA GLY A 18 5.81 -2.28 9.95
C GLY A 18 4.39 -1.85 10.31
N GLY A 19 3.94 -2.11 11.53
CA GLY A 19 2.68 -1.61 12.05
C GLY A 19 2.84 -0.25 12.74
N LEU A 20 1.76 0.51 12.78
CA LEU A 20 1.72 1.86 13.33
C LEU A 20 1.17 1.81 14.76
N ILE A 21 1.90 2.37 15.71
CA ILE A 21 1.50 2.48 17.12
C ILE A 21 1.54 3.94 17.59
N SER A 22 0.82 4.25 18.67
CA SER A 22 0.92 5.55 19.34
C SER A 22 2.29 5.76 19.99
N VAL A 23 2.64 7.01 20.30
CA VAL A 23 3.96 7.37 20.89
C VAL A 23 4.20 6.75 22.24
N ASP A 24 3.15 6.66 23.06
CA ASP A 24 3.19 5.98 24.34
C ASP A 24 3.32 4.45 24.21
N GLY A 25 3.14 3.91 23.01
CA GLY A 25 3.15 2.48 22.74
C GLY A 25 1.87 1.76 23.14
N GLU A 26 0.88 2.45 23.71
CA GLU A 26 -0.30 1.84 24.30
C GLU A 26 -1.40 1.50 23.30
N GLN A 27 -1.35 2.05 22.07
CA GLN A 27 -2.39 1.85 21.06
C GLN A 27 -1.83 1.30 19.76
N MET A 28 -2.40 0.20 19.28
CA MET A 28 -2.17 -0.32 17.93
C MET A 28 -3.12 0.38 16.96
N LEU A 29 -2.58 1.19 16.06
CA LEU A 29 -3.35 2.06 15.14
C LEU A 29 -3.56 1.42 13.78
N ALA A 30 -2.55 0.74 13.23
CA ALA A 30 -2.65 0.03 11.97
C ALA A 30 -1.58 -1.07 11.87
N ALA A 31 -1.98 -2.23 11.37
CA ALA A 31 -1.07 -3.33 11.02
C ALA A 31 -0.56 -3.18 9.58
N PRO A 32 0.60 -3.77 9.23
CA PRO A 32 1.05 -3.82 7.85
C PRO A 32 0.10 -4.71 7.02
N ASN A 33 -0.37 -4.19 5.89
CA ASN A 33 -1.41 -4.82 5.04
C ASN A 33 -1.08 -6.23 4.51
N ARG A 34 0.15 -6.72 4.67
CA ARG A 34 0.61 -8.00 4.11
C ARG A 34 1.31 -8.89 5.13
N CYS A 35 1.06 -8.69 6.42
CA CYS A 35 1.59 -9.61 7.43
C CYS A 35 0.82 -10.93 7.42
N THR A 36 1.54 -12.04 7.44
CA THR A 36 0.96 -13.37 7.63
C THR A 36 0.84 -13.74 9.10
N ALA A 37 1.69 -13.16 9.94
CA ALA A 37 1.61 -13.23 11.39
C ALA A 37 2.02 -11.89 11.98
N TYR A 38 1.42 -11.51 13.10
CA TYR A 38 1.75 -10.27 13.78
C TYR A 38 1.74 -10.45 15.29
N GLU A 39 2.80 -10.00 15.93
CA GLU A 39 2.92 -9.92 17.38
C GLU A 39 2.66 -8.48 17.81
N ILE A 40 1.55 -8.26 18.51
CA ILE A 40 1.20 -6.95 19.03
C ILE A 40 2.15 -6.64 20.22
N PRO A 41 2.79 -5.43 20.25
CA PRO A 41 3.77 -5.09 21.29
C PRO A 41 3.23 -5.18 22.71
N ASP A 42 4.09 -5.55 23.66
CA ASP A 42 3.73 -5.80 25.08
C ASP A 42 3.15 -4.59 25.83
N LEU A 43 3.34 -3.37 25.35
CA LEU A 43 2.78 -2.16 25.95
C LEU A 43 1.38 -1.82 25.44
N VAL A 44 0.92 -2.45 24.38
CA VAL A 44 -0.36 -2.12 23.77
C VAL A 44 -1.52 -2.55 24.66
N GLN A 45 -2.33 -1.60 25.06
CA GLN A 45 -3.55 -1.78 25.85
C GLN A 45 -4.81 -1.76 24.98
N THR A 46 -4.75 -1.10 23.81
CA THR A 46 -5.90 -0.96 22.91
C THR A 46 -5.51 -1.25 21.46
N VAL A 47 -6.24 -2.16 20.83
CA VAL A 47 -6.24 -2.30 19.36
C VAL A 47 -7.35 -1.42 18.81
N LYS A 48 -6.97 -0.41 18.05
CA LYS A 48 -7.87 0.63 17.55
C LYS A 48 -8.80 0.13 16.44
N THR A 49 -9.87 0.90 16.23
CA THR A 49 -10.85 0.65 15.19
C THR A 49 -10.19 0.41 13.83
N GLY A 50 -10.43 -0.76 13.25
CA GLY A 50 -9.93 -1.14 11.94
C GLY A 50 -8.43 -1.41 11.85
N ALA A 51 -7.69 -1.50 12.96
CA ALA A 51 -6.21 -1.63 12.95
C ALA A 51 -5.68 -2.79 12.10
N PHE A 52 -6.39 -3.91 12.02
CA PHE A 52 -6.07 -5.08 11.19
C PHE A 52 -7.13 -5.34 10.10
N ARG A 53 -7.99 -4.36 9.84
CA ARG A 53 -9.08 -4.52 8.87
C ARG A 53 -8.52 -4.88 7.48
N TYR A 54 -9.10 -5.91 6.86
CA TYR A 54 -8.70 -6.43 5.55
C TYR A 54 -7.26 -7.00 5.49
N CYS A 55 -6.64 -7.35 6.62
CA CYS A 55 -5.41 -8.13 6.63
C CYS A 55 -5.71 -9.59 6.20
N GLN A 56 -6.07 -9.77 4.93
CA GLN A 56 -6.57 -11.06 4.40
C GLN A 56 -5.55 -12.20 4.52
N GLY A 57 -4.25 -11.88 4.49
CA GLY A 57 -3.15 -12.84 4.63
C GLY A 57 -2.79 -13.18 6.08
N LEU A 58 -3.38 -12.50 7.08
CA LEU A 58 -3.06 -12.71 8.50
C LEU A 58 -3.60 -14.06 8.96
N THR A 59 -2.71 -15.00 9.24
CA THR A 59 -3.05 -16.36 9.72
C THR A 59 -3.00 -16.47 11.23
N ALA A 60 -2.15 -15.65 11.89
CA ALA A 60 -1.94 -15.67 13.33
C ALA A 60 -1.71 -14.27 13.88
N VAL A 61 -2.22 -14.03 15.09
CA VAL A 61 -1.95 -12.81 15.86
C VAL A 61 -1.67 -13.20 17.31
N THR A 62 -0.62 -12.59 17.88
CA THR A 62 -0.29 -12.73 19.29
C THR A 62 -0.71 -11.46 20.04
N PHE A 63 -1.55 -11.64 21.05
CA PHE A 63 -2.04 -10.56 21.88
C PHE A 63 -1.21 -10.44 23.14
N PRO A 64 -0.78 -9.22 23.55
CA PRO A 64 -0.02 -9.01 24.77
C PRO A 64 -0.93 -9.11 26.02
N ALA A 65 -0.33 -9.44 27.16
CA ALA A 65 -1.04 -9.51 28.45
C ALA A 65 -1.60 -8.14 28.90
N SER A 66 -1.02 -7.03 28.42
CA SER A 66 -1.46 -5.66 28.70
C SER A 66 -2.78 -5.29 28.00
N LEU A 67 -3.22 -6.07 27.00
CA LEU A 67 -4.38 -5.71 26.16
C LEU A 67 -5.68 -5.73 26.97
N THR A 68 -6.39 -4.60 26.98
CA THR A 68 -7.67 -4.44 27.67
C THR A 68 -8.85 -4.24 26.72
N THR A 69 -8.59 -3.73 25.52
CA THR A 69 -9.65 -3.33 24.57
C THR A 69 -9.30 -3.68 23.12
N ILE A 70 -10.21 -4.34 22.47
CA ILE A 70 -10.26 -4.49 21.01
C ILE A 70 -11.44 -3.65 20.52
N GLU A 71 -11.16 -2.57 19.78
CA GLU A 71 -12.20 -1.66 19.29
C GLU A 71 -12.98 -2.23 18.11
N ALA A 72 -14.00 -1.48 17.67
CA ALA A 72 -14.88 -1.89 16.57
C ALA A 72 -14.09 -2.20 15.29
N GLN A 73 -14.50 -3.26 14.57
CA GLN A 73 -13.93 -3.66 13.28
C GLN A 73 -12.42 -3.95 13.28
N ALA A 74 -11.77 -4.08 14.44
CA ALA A 74 -10.32 -4.19 14.54
C ALA A 74 -9.71 -5.27 13.65
N PHE A 75 -10.35 -6.44 13.51
CA PHE A 75 -9.92 -7.57 12.69
C PHE A 75 -10.94 -7.95 11.61
N THR A 76 -11.81 -7.02 11.20
CA THR A 76 -12.82 -7.30 10.16
C THR A 76 -12.15 -7.79 8.86
N SER A 77 -12.67 -8.90 8.32
CA SER A 77 -12.22 -9.50 7.04
C SER A 77 -10.76 -9.96 7.06
N CYS A 78 -10.24 -10.41 8.19
CA CYS A 78 -8.99 -11.18 8.27
C CYS A 78 -9.28 -12.63 7.83
N LEU A 79 -9.41 -12.85 6.52
CA LEU A 79 -9.96 -14.09 5.95
C LEU A 79 -9.17 -15.35 6.30
N SER A 80 -7.86 -15.22 6.55
CA SER A 80 -6.96 -16.35 6.85
C SER A 80 -6.71 -16.57 8.34
N LEU A 81 -7.24 -15.72 9.23
CA LEU A 81 -7.03 -15.85 10.68
C LEU A 81 -7.72 -17.11 11.21
N THR A 82 -6.92 -18.06 11.76
CA THR A 82 -7.44 -19.40 12.14
C THR A 82 -7.82 -19.52 13.61
N ALA A 83 -7.16 -18.75 14.48
CA ALA A 83 -7.40 -18.79 15.93
C ALA A 83 -7.17 -17.41 16.56
N ALA A 84 -7.87 -17.14 17.67
CA ALA A 84 -7.65 -15.98 18.52
C ALA A 84 -7.67 -16.41 19.99
N ALA A 85 -6.50 -16.44 20.63
CA ALA A 85 -6.35 -16.63 22.06
C ALA A 85 -6.27 -15.25 22.74
N LEU A 86 -7.38 -14.78 23.30
CA LEU A 86 -7.47 -13.47 23.91
C LEU A 86 -6.88 -13.46 25.33
N PRO A 87 -6.13 -12.42 25.76
CA PRO A 87 -5.42 -12.42 27.02
C PRO A 87 -6.34 -12.15 28.20
N ASP A 88 -5.93 -12.61 29.37
CA ASP A 88 -6.69 -12.51 30.64
C ASP A 88 -7.02 -11.08 31.09
N GLY A 89 -6.31 -10.08 30.57
CA GLY A 89 -6.58 -8.66 30.87
C GLY A 89 -7.74 -8.05 30.09
N LEU A 90 -8.16 -8.71 28.99
CA LEU A 90 -9.13 -8.16 28.04
C LEU A 90 -10.50 -7.93 28.70
N LYS A 91 -11.07 -6.74 28.49
CA LYS A 91 -12.38 -6.31 29.01
C LYS A 91 -13.45 -6.20 27.93
N THR A 92 -13.07 -5.69 26.76
CA THR A 92 -14.02 -5.31 25.71
C THR A 92 -13.60 -5.86 24.36
N ILE A 93 -14.57 -6.50 23.67
CA ILE A 93 -14.51 -6.83 22.26
C ILE A 93 -15.55 -5.96 21.56
N GLY A 94 -15.14 -5.07 20.67
CA GLY A 94 -15.98 -4.09 20.00
C GLY A 94 -16.91 -4.67 18.93
N ASP A 95 -17.77 -3.80 18.39
CA ASP A 95 -18.71 -4.18 17.33
C ASP A 95 -17.96 -4.63 16.08
N PHE A 96 -18.38 -5.76 15.49
CA PHE A 96 -17.80 -6.33 14.28
C PHE A 96 -16.28 -6.62 14.39
N ALA A 97 -15.72 -6.74 15.60
CA ALA A 97 -14.28 -6.82 15.82
C ALA A 97 -13.59 -7.92 15.01
N PHE A 98 -14.20 -9.09 14.87
CA PHE A 98 -13.72 -10.22 14.07
C PHE A 98 -14.69 -10.59 12.95
N ALA A 99 -15.55 -9.67 12.52
CA ALA A 99 -16.52 -9.97 11.48
C ALA A 99 -15.85 -10.39 10.18
N GLY A 100 -16.36 -11.44 9.54
CA GLY A 100 -15.84 -11.94 8.27
C GLY A 100 -14.50 -12.68 8.37
N CYS A 101 -14.02 -13.07 9.55
CA CYS A 101 -12.86 -13.95 9.71
C CYS A 101 -13.25 -15.40 9.34
N ALA A 102 -13.34 -15.68 8.04
CA ALA A 102 -13.94 -16.91 7.53
C ALA A 102 -13.21 -18.19 7.94
N ALA A 103 -11.88 -18.13 8.12
CA ALA A 103 -11.05 -19.27 8.54
C ALA A 103 -10.97 -19.44 10.07
N LEU A 104 -11.59 -18.57 10.86
CA LEU A 104 -11.48 -18.60 12.32
C LEU A 104 -12.24 -19.82 12.87
N THR A 105 -11.51 -20.80 13.37
CA THR A 105 -12.08 -22.07 13.90
C THR A 105 -12.18 -22.08 15.41
N SER A 106 -11.33 -21.34 16.11
CA SER A 106 -11.23 -21.35 17.56
C SER A 106 -11.00 -19.95 18.13
N VAL A 107 -11.76 -19.60 19.16
CA VAL A 107 -11.58 -18.40 19.97
C VAL A 107 -11.60 -18.79 21.45
N LEU A 108 -10.58 -18.36 22.17
CA LEU A 108 -10.58 -18.44 23.64
C LEU A 108 -10.90 -17.05 24.20
N ILE A 109 -12.03 -16.91 24.89
CA ILE A 109 -12.46 -15.68 25.54
C ILE A 109 -12.21 -15.81 27.04
N PRO A 110 -11.40 -14.94 27.66
CA PRO A 110 -11.15 -14.98 29.09
C PRO A 110 -12.35 -14.46 29.90
N LYS A 111 -12.49 -14.94 31.11
CA LYS A 111 -13.54 -14.49 32.05
C LYS A 111 -13.48 -13.01 32.43
N SER A 112 -12.35 -12.37 32.15
CA SER A 112 -12.14 -10.91 32.34
C SER A 112 -12.97 -10.05 31.37
N VAL A 113 -13.42 -10.63 30.23
CA VAL A 113 -14.27 -9.93 29.25
C VAL A 113 -15.63 -9.63 29.89
N THR A 114 -16.06 -8.39 29.80
CA THR A 114 -17.34 -7.90 30.33
C THR A 114 -18.34 -7.57 29.24
N SER A 115 -17.85 -7.30 28.00
CA SER A 115 -18.71 -6.98 26.87
C SER A 115 -18.18 -7.53 25.54
N ILE A 116 -19.09 -8.00 24.70
CA ILE A 116 -18.88 -8.39 23.32
C ILE A 116 -19.86 -7.58 22.47
N GLY A 117 -19.34 -6.80 21.53
CA GLY A 117 -20.11 -5.89 20.69
C GLY A 117 -21.04 -6.59 19.68
N ALA A 118 -21.89 -5.81 19.04
CA ALA A 118 -22.80 -6.31 18.03
C ALA A 118 -22.03 -6.90 16.85
N GLY A 119 -22.49 -8.05 16.35
CA GLY A 119 -21.87 -8.71 15.18
C GLY A 119 -20.40 -9.06 15.33
N ALA A 120 -19.83 -9.11 16.55
CA ALA A 120 -18.39 -9.25 16.78
C ALA A 120 -17.74 -10.42 16.02
N PHE A 121 -18.47 -11.52 15.83
CA PHE A 121 -18.01 -12.71 15.09
C PHE A 121 -18.92 -13.05 13.90
N THR A 122 -19.72 -12.11 13.42
CA THR A 122 -20.58 -12.32 12.24
C THR A 122 -19.75 -12.71 11.02
N GLY A 123 -20.16 -13.73 10.27
CA GLY A 123 -19.44 -14.17 9.07
C GLY A 123 -18.18 -15.02 9.34
N CYS A 124 -17.92 -15.41 10.59
CA CYS A 124 -16.89 -16.41 10.93
C CYS A 124 -17.42 -17.81 10.62
N THR A 125 -17.44 -18.18 9.34
CA THR A 125 -18.14 -19.39 8.86
C THR A 125 -17.51 -20.71 9.32
N ALA A 126 -16.23 -20.72 9.69
CA ALA A 126 -15.55 -21.88 10.23
C ALA A 126 -15.68 -22.00 11.76
N LEU A 127 -16.24 -21.00 12.45
CA LEU A 127 -16.33 -20.98 13.90
C LEU A 127 -17.52 -21.82 14.38
N THR A 128 -17.24 -22.98 14.97
CA THR A 128 -18.26 -23.91 15.49
C THR A 128 -18.37 -23.85 17.02
N ALA A 129 -17.33 -23.40 17.70
CA ALA A 129 -17.29 -23.29 19.15
C ALA A 129 -16.44 -22.13 19.63
N ILE A 130 -16.86 -21.51 20.73
CA ILE A 130 -16.08 -20.56 21.53
C ILE A 130 -15.73 -21.22 22.85
N ASN A 131 -14.46 -21.12 23.23
CA ASN A 131 -13.99 -21.56 24.54
C ASN A 131 -14.01 -20.35 25.49
N TYR A 132 -14.74 -20.43 26.56
CA TYR A 132 -14.83 -19.39 27.60
C TYR A 132 -14.21 -19.88 28.91
N SER A 133 -13.29 -19.13 29.49
CA SER A 133 -12.58 -19.57 30.67
C SER A 133 -13.38 -19.47 31.97
N GLY A 134 -14.47 -18.71 31.96
CA GLY A 134 -15.38 -18.61 33.10
C GLY A 134 -16.48 -19.65 33.10
N THR A 135 -17.33 -19.60 34.12
CA THR A 135 -18.46 -20.47 34.30
C THR A 135 -19.61 -20.11 33.35
N LYS A 136 -20.56 -21.06 33.18
CA LYS A 136 -21.79 -20.80 32.43
C LYS A 136 -22.64 -19.68 33.01
N ALA A 137 -22.61 -19.48 34.34
CA ALA A 137 -23.31 -18.39 35.01
C ALA A 137 -22.69 -17.03 34.66
N GLU A 138 -21.36 -16.92 34.67
CA GLU A 138 -20.62 -15.70 34.24
C GLU A 138 -20.85 -15.39 32.77
N TRP A 139 -20.85 -16.41 31.88
CA TRP A 139 -21.17 -16.23 30.48
C TRP A 139 -22.58 -15.65 30.26
N ALA A 140 -23.55 -16.09 31.06
CA ALA A 140 -24.92 -15.60 30.96
C ALA A 140 -25.05 -14.11 31.36
N GLN A 141 -24.19 -13.63 32.25
CA GLN A 141 -24.16 -12.24 32.72
C GLN A 141 -23.38 -11.30 31.81
N LEU A 142 -22.60 -11.84 30.86
CA LEU A 142 -21.78 -11.07 29.96
C LEU A 142 -22.65 -10.24 29.01
N THR A 143 -22.37 -8.95 28.91
CA THR A 143 -23.08 -8.07 27.96
C THR A 143 -22.72 -8.47 26.52
N LYS A 144 -23.74 -8.81 25.74
CA LYS A 144 -23.58 -9.18 24.33
C LYS A 144 -24.47 -8.31 23.47
N GLY A 145 -23.87 -7.68 22.45
CA GLY A 145 -24.60 -6.93 21.43
C GLY A 145 -25.43 -7.85 20.54
N GLU A 146 -26.25 -7.26 19.69
CA GLU A 146 -27.07 -8.00 18.74
C GLU A 146 -26.19 -8.84 17.78
N ASN A 147 -26.53 -10.11 17.57
CA ASN A 147 -25.77 -11.03 16.72
C ASN A 147 -24.27 -11.10 17.02
N ALA A 148 -23.86 -10.90 18.29
CA ALA A 148 -22.47 -10.94 18.72
C ALA A 148 -21.76 -12.25 18.32
N LEU A 149 -22.48 -13.36 18.27
CA LEU A 149 -22.01 -14.68 17.84
C LEU A 149 -22.78 -15.14 16.60
N PRO A 150 -22.13 -15.94 15.72
CA PRO A 150 -22.84 -16.61 14.64
C PRO A 150 -23.89 -17.59 15.18
N GLU A 151 -24.96 -17.81 14.41
CA GLU A 151 -25.98 -18.78 14.75
C GLU A 151 -25.40 -20.21 14.80
N GLY A 152 -25.77 -20.98 15.80
CA GLY A 152 -25.33 -22.38 15.96
C GLY A 152 -23.95 -22.57 16.61
N VAL A 153 -23.25 -21.51 16.97
CA VAL A 153 -21.95 -21.62 17.67
C VAL A 153 -22.17 -22.06 19.12
N SER A 154 -21.51 -23.15 19.50
CA SER A 154 -21.50 -23.64 20.89
C SER A 154 -20.55 -22.83 21.77
N VAL A 155 -20.84 -22.77 23.09
CA VAL A 155 -19.93 -22.13 24.06
C VAL A 155 -19.52 -23.16 25.11
N ASN A 156 -18.22 -23.42 25.14
CA ASN A 156 -17.59 -24.33 26.11
C ASN A 156 -17.11 -23.50 27.30
N CYS A 157 -17.76 -23.61 28.45
CA CYS A 157 -17.37 -22.92 29.67
C CYS A 157 -16.37 -23.71 30.50
N ASN A 158 -15.65 -23.05 31.41
CA ASN A 158 -14.56 -23.59 32.23
C ASN A 158 -13.38 -24.10 31.39
N ALA A 159 -13.17 -23.54 30.21
CA ALA A 159 -12.00 -23.84 29.39
C ALA A 159 -10.73 -23.44 30.16
N PRO A 160 -9.74 -24.35 30.27
CA PRO A 160 -8.51 -24.04 30.97
C PRO A 160 -7.80 -22.87 30.26
N ILE A 161 -7.36 -21.91 31.02
CA ILE A 161 -6.42 -20.88 30.54
C ILE A 161 -5.02 -21.37 30.85
N HIS A 162 -4.16 -21.30 29.87
CA HIS A 162 -2.74 -21.52 30.05
C HIS A 162 -2.03 -20.16 29.94
N HIS A 163 -1.23 -19.82 30.93
CA HIS A 163 -0.35 -18.66 30.88
C HIS A 163 0.93 -19.04 30.15
N TYR A 164 1.02 -18.65 28.88
CA TYR A 164 2.16 -19.01 28.07
C TYR A 164 3.31 -18.00 28.22
N GLY A 165 4.52 -18.53 28.20
CA GLY A 165 5.72 -17.72 27.98
C GLY A 165 5.81 -17.17 26.56
N SER A 166 6.89 -16.47 26.28
CA SER A 166 7.15 -15.93 24.95
C SER A 166 7.30 -17.02 23.91
N TRP A 167 6.91 -16.73 22.68
CA TRP A 167 7.15 -17.62 21.55
C TRP A 167 8.65 -17.75 21.28
N THR A 168 9.12 -18.96 21.09
CA THR A 168 10.49 -19.29 20.67
C THR A 168 10.44 -20.11 19.40
N GLY A 169 11.47 -19.99 18.57
CA GLY A 169 11.55 -20.75 17.31
C GLY A 169 12.05 -19.94 16.14
N THR A 170 11.63 -20.30 14.96
CA THR A 170 12.08 -19.71 13.69
C THR A 170 10.97 -18.94 13.03
N ASP A 171 11.30 -17.74 12.55
CA ASP A 171 10.41 -16.96 11.70
C ASP A 171 10.35 -17.53 10.28
N PRO A 172 9.20 -17.42 9.59
CA PRO A 172 9.13 -17.78 8.19
C PRO A 172 9.99 -16.83 7.35
N ASN A 173 10.52 -17.34 6.26
CA ASN A 173 11.11 -16.53 5.21
C ASN A 173 10.33 -16.69 3.90
N CYS A 174 10.86 -16.18 2.81
CA CYS A 174 10.14 -16.20 1.54
C CYS A 174 9.86 -17.63 1.01
N THR A 175 10.63 -18.61 1.39
CA THR A 175 10.57 -19.97 0.83
C THR A 175 10.37 -21.06 1.87
N THR A 176 10.61 -20.76 3.14
CA THR A 176 10.50 -21.74 4.22
C THR A 176 9.50 -21.30 5.27
N GLU A 177 8.74 -22.26 5.76
CA GLU A 177 7.83 -22.08 6.89
C GLU A 177 8.63 -21.80 8.17
N GLY A 178 8.08 -20.95 9.02
CA GLY A 178 8.53 -20.76 10.40
C GLY A 178 7.82 -21.74 11.32
N LYS A 179 8.49 -22.11 12.39
CA LYS A 179 7.87 -22.85 13.50
C LYS A 179 8.17 -22.16 14.80
N ARG A 180 7.14 -21.84 15.54
CA ARG A 180 7.25 -21.25 16.87
C ARG A 180 6.56 -22.18 17.87
N THR A 181 7.14 -22.27 19.06
CA THR A 181 6.58 -22.99 20.19
C THR A 181 6.57 -22.10 21.42
N ARG A 182 5.59 -22.26 22.28
CA ARG A 182 5.58 -21.67 23.60
C ARG A 182 5.09 -22.71 24.62
N ALA A 183 5.62 -22.62 25.82
CA ALA A 183 5.21 -23.48 26.91
C ALA A 183 4.35 -22.70 27.92
N CYS A 184 3.41 -23.39 28.52
CA CYS A 184 2.69 -22.87 29.67
C CYS A 184 3.67 -22.64 30.83
N THR A 185 3.57 -21.48 31.48
CA THR A 185 4.40 -21.09 32.62
C THR A 185 3.79 -21.49 33.96
N ASP A 186 2.57 -22.04 33.95
CA ASP A 186 1.90 -22.50 35.18
C ASP A 186 2.59 -23.73 35.72
N ASP A 187 2.87 -23.72 37.02
CA ASP A 187 3.59 -24.79 37.71
C ASP A 187 2.94 -26.17 37.47
N GLY A 188 3.72 -27.10 36.92
CA GLY A 188 3.30 -28.48 36.67
C GLY A 188 2.37 -28.70 35.48
N CYS A 189 2.07 -27.63 34.69
CA CYS A 189 1.14 -27.72 33.58
C CYS A 189 1.72 -28.53 32.39
N GLY A 190 2.96 -28.28 32.01
CA GLY A 190 3.63 -28.99 30.91
C GLY A 190 2.99 -28.82 29.51
N HIS A 191 1.92 -28.02 29.39
CA HIS A 191 1.26 -27.77 28.12
C HIS A 191 2.12 -26.91 27.20
N THR A 192 2.24 -27.32 25.94
CA THR A 192 2.96 -26.55 24.91
C THR A 192 2.04 -26.26 23.76
N GLU A 193 2.23 -25.12 23.16
CA GLU A 193 1.51 -24.72 21.95
C GLU A 193 2.51 -24.57 20.79
N GLU A 194 2.17 -25.10 19.65
CA GLU A 194 2.97 -24.98 18.43
C GLU A 194 2.22 -24.17 17.39
N MET A 195 2.94 -23.32 16.68
CA MET A 195 2.43 -22.52 15.57
C MET A 195 3.34 -22.72 14.37
N THR A 196 2.77 -23.13 13.25
CA THR A 196 3.44 -23.12 11.96
C THR A 196 3.07 -21.83 11.23
N LEU A 197 4.07 -21.06 10.84
CA LEU A 197 3.93 -19.84 10.08
C LEU A 197 4.25 -20.15 8.62
N PRO A 198 3.32 -20.00 7.67
CA PRO A 198 3.58 -20.31 6.28
C PRO A 198 4.69 -19.43 5.72
N ALA A 199 5.43 -19.94 4.72
CA ALA A 199 6.39 -19.15 3.98
C ALA A 199 5.70 -17.90 3.41
N CYS A 200 6.31 -16.74 3.58
CA CYS A 200 5.69 -15.46 3.21
C CYS A 200 5.68 -15.20 1.69
N GLY A 201 6.33 -16.07 0.91
CA GLY A 201 6.51 -15.85 -0.52
C GLY A 201 7.45 -14.69 -0.84
N HIS A 202 7.80 -14.54 -2.11
CA HIS A 202 8.58 -13.39 -2.55
C HIS A 202 7.64 -12.23 -2.88
N TYR A 203 7.87 -11.09 -2.25
CA TYR A 203 7.29 -9.82 -2.66
C TYR A 203 8.26 -9.12 -3.62
N TRP A 204 8.01 -9.31 -4.91
CA TRP A 204 8.85 -8.70 -5.94
C TRP A 204 8.59 -7.21 -6.01
N GLY A 205 9.66 -6.43 -5.92
CA GLY A 205 9.63 -5.03 -6.26
C GLY A 205 9.31 -4.82 -7.75
N ILE A 206 9.27 -3.57 -8.19
CA ILE A 206 9.24 -3.27 -9.62
C ILE A 206 10.53 -3.80 -10.21
N GLY A 207 10.40 -4.50 -11.33
CA GLY A 207 11.56 -4.93 -12.07
C GLY A 207 12.38 -3.71 -12.53
N ARG A 208 13.65 -3.69 -12.16
CA ARG A 208 14.59 -2.67 -12.63
C ARG A 208 15.24 -3.16 -13.92
N VAL A 209 15.24 -2.32 -14.96
CA VAL A 209 16.00 -2.63 -16.17
C VAL A 209 17.48 -2.59 -15.81
N THR A 210 18.14 -3.74 -15.84
CA THR A 210 19.57 -3.89 -15.56
C THR A 210 20.42 -3.90 -16.83
N THR A 211 19.77 -4.26 -17.94
CA THR A 211 20.33 -4.14 -19.29
C THR A 211 19.26 -3.56 -20.20
N PRO A 212 19.42 -2.34 -20.72
CA PRO A 212 18.46 -1.75 -21.63
C PRO A 212 18.41 -2.55 -22.96
N PRO A 213 17.23 -2.73 -23.55
CA PRO A 213 17.11 -3.28 -24.90
C PRO A 213 17.64 -2.26 -25.91
N THR A 214 18.18 -2.75 -27.01
CA THR A 214 18.55 -1.97 -28.19
C THR A 214 17.81 -2.50 -29.42
N GLU A 215 17.99 -1.87 -30.56
CA GLU A 215 17.45 -2.40 -31.82
C GLU A 215 18.05 -3.78 -32.21
N THR A 216 19.24 -4.09 -31.70
CA THR A 216 19.97 -5.32 -32.02
C THR A 216 20.01 -6.34 -30.90
N THR A 217 19.89 -5.91 -29.65
CA THR A 217 19.98 -6.76 -28.47
C THR A 217 18.76 -6.67 -27.57
N THR A 218 18.38 -7.79 -26.95
CA THR A 218 17.36 -7.82 -25.90
C THR A 218 17.89 -7.18 -24.63
N GLY A 219 16.99 -6.60 -23.86
CA GLY A 219 17.28 -6.08 -22.51
C GLY A 219 16.99 -7.10 -21.43
N VAL A 220 17.33 -6.76 -20.19
CA VAL A 220 17.02 -7.56 -19.00
C VAL A 220 16.42 -6.69 -17.93
N ARG A 221 15.26 -7.12 -17.40
CA ARG A 221 14.65 -6.56 -16.21
C ARG A 221 14.89 -7.48 -15.03
N THR A 222 15.44 -6.94 -13.94
CA THR A 222 15.72 -7.69 -12.72
C THR A 222 14.76 -7.24 -11.61
N TYR A 223 14.10 -8.18 -11.01
CA TYR A 223 13.23 -7.98 -9.85
C TYR A 223 13.95 -8.43 -8.60
N THR A 224 13.91 -7.62 -7.55
CA THR A 224 14.47 -7.97 -6.24
C THR A 224 13.33 -8.13 -5.24
N CYS A 225 13.41 -9.15 -4.41
CA CYS A 225 12.44 -9.33 -3.33
C CYS A 225 12.56 -8.19 -2.31
N ARG A 226 11.44 -7.60 -1.92
CA ARG A 226 11.37 -6.51 -0.93
C ARG A 226 11.17 -6.97 0.51
N ASN A 227 11.01 -8.27 0.73
CA ASN A 227 10.93 -8.79 2.09
C ASN A 227 12.27 -8.58 2.79
N TYR A 228 12.22 -8.07 4.01
CA TYR A 228 13.42 -7.81 4.82
C TYR A 228 14.31 -9.06 4.87
N VAL A 229 15.61 -8.87 4.67
CA VAL A 229 16.63 -9.95 4.61
C VAL A 229 16.55 -10.89 3.40
N CYS A 230 15.57 -10.76 2.50
CA CYS A 230 15.51 -11.57 1.29
C CYS A 230 16.19 -10.84 0.13
N ASN A 231 17.30 -11.40 -0.36
CA ASN A 231 18.05 -10.86 -1.50
C ASN A 231 17.77 -11.64 -2.80
N ALA A 232 16.68 -12.41 -2.84
CA ALA A 232 16.32 -13.17 -4.03
C ALA A 232 16.03 -12.23 -5.20
N THR A 233 16.52 -12.60 -6.37
CA THR A 233 16.28 -11.88 -7.62
C THR A 233 15.70 -12.83 -8.65
N ARG A 234 14.86 -12.29 -9.55
CA ARG A 234 14.43 -12.95 -10.78
C ARG A 234 14.66 -12.01 -11.95
N THR A 235 14.90 -12.54 -13.13
CA THR A 235 15.10 -11.76 -14.35
C THR A 235 14.01 -12.05 -15.36
N GLU A 236 13.72 -11.05 -16.19
CA GLU A 236 12.82 -11.12 -17.32
C GLU A 236 13.53 -10.50 -18.53
N GLU A 237 13.42 -11.15 -19.68
CA GLU A 237 13.96 -10.61 -20.92
C GLU A 237 13.04 -9.53 -21.48
N ILE A 238 13.62 -8.40 -21.84
CA ILE A 238 12.90 -7.32 -22.54
C ILE A 238 13.17 -7.48 -24.04
N PRO A 239 12.14 -7.56 -24.88
CA PRO A 239 12.31 -7.64 -26.33
C PRO A 239 13.18 -6.51 -26.88
N LYS A 240 13.85 -6.76 -28.00
CA LYS A 240 14.59 -5.73 -28.75
C LYS A 240 13.65 -4.56 -29.06
N LEU A 241 14.22 -3.36 -29.02
CA LEU A 241 13.50 -2.20 -29.50
C LEU A 241 13.23 -2.37 -31.01
N PRO A 242 12.04 -1.99 -31.48
CA PRO A 242 11.82 -1.87 -32.91
C PRO A 242 12.77 -0.82 -33.49
N PRO A 243 13.12 -0.88 -34.79
CA PRO A 243 13.90 0.17 -35.43
C PRO A 243 13.29 1.54 -35.13
N ARG A 244 14.14 2.49 -34.71
CA ARG A 244 13.69 3.82 -34.32
C ARG A 244 13.11 4.54 -35.53
N VAL A 245 11.79 4.69 -35.53
CA VAL A 245 11.08 5.49 -36.50
C VAL A 245 10.85 6.87 -35.91
N PRO A 246 11.31 7.95 -36.54
CA PRO A 246 11.05 9.30 -36.06
C PRO A 246 9.57 9.55 -35.79
N VAL A 247 9.24 10.20 -34.66
CA VAL A 247 7.82 10.45 -34.32
C VAL A 247 7.14 11.36 -35.36
N SER A 248 7.89 12.20 -36.06
CA SER A 248 7.41 13.01 -37.18
C SER A 248 7.04 12.19 -38.43
N GLU A 249 7.52 10.94 -38.55
CA GLU A 249 7.10 10.00 -39.57
C GLU A 249 5.90 9.14 -39.10
N ARG A 250 5.65 9.08 -37.79
CA ARG A 250 4.51 8.38 -37.18
C ARG A 250 3.29 9.27 -37.01
N PHE A 251 3.53 10.56 -36.76
CA PHE A 251 2.48 11.52 -36.41
C PHE A 251 2.67 12.84 -37.18
N ASP A 252 1.69 13.19 -38.00
CA ASP A 252 1.71 14.37 -38.87
C ASP A 252 1.69 15.71 -38.09
N ASP A 253 1.32 15.68 -36.83
CA ASP A 253 1.14 16.85 -35.96
C ASP A 253 2.27 17.05 -34.92
N VAL A 254 3.38 16.30 -35.06
CA VAL A 254 4.58 16.47 -34.23
C VAL A 254 5.68 17.18 -35.04
N ASP A 255 5.93 18.45 -34.73
CA ASP A 255 6.97 19.23 -35.37
C ASP A 255 8.37 18.76 -34.92
N PRO A 256 9.28 18.37 -35.84
CA PRO A 256 10.66 17.99 -35.52
C PRO A 256 11.45 19.06 -34.78
N ASN A 257 11.07 20.32 -34.90
CA ASN A 257 11.70 21.44 -34.21
C ASN A 257 11.02 21.79 -32.88
N SER A 258 10.00 21.03 -32.48
CA SER A 258 9.32 21.24 -31.20
C SER A 258 10.27 21.02 -30.02
N TRP A 259 10.18 21.87 -29.01
CA TRP A 259 10.90 21.75 -27.75
C TRP A 259 10.65 20.41 -27.02
N ALA A 260 9.55 19.74 -27.31
CA ALA A 260 9.13 18.46 -26.71
C ALA A 260 9.45 17.24 -27.61
N TYR A 261 10.02 17.44 -28.80
CA TYR A 261 10.20 16.40 -29.82
C TYR A 261 10.92 15.16 -29.28
N GLU A 262 12.10 15.32 -28.68
CA GLU A 262 12.92 14.23 -28.16
C GLU A 262 12.24 13.52 -26.96
N ASP A 263 11.46 14.23 -26.17
CA ASP A 263 10.74 13.66 -25.05
C ASP A 263 9.46 12.93 -25.49
N ILE A 264 8.81 13.40 -26.57
CA ILE A 264 7.71 12.66 -27.23
C ILE A 264 8.27 11.40 -27.86
N GLN A 265 9.39 11.49 -28.62
CA GLN A 265 10.08 10.35 -29.18
C GLN A 265 10.40 9.31 -28.10
N TYR A 266 10.98 9.73 -26.98
CA TYR A 266 11.27 8.86 -25.85
C TYR A 266 10.02 8.13 -25.34
N CYS A 267 8.95 8.88 -25.07
CA CYS A 267 7.70 8.28 -24.58
C CYS A 267 7.05 7.31 -25.57
N VAL A 268 7.22 7.54 -26.87
CA VAL A 268 6.67 6.66 -27.91
C VAL A 268 7.55 5.41 -28.09
N ASP A 269 8.87 5.56 -28.08
CA ASP A 269 9.82 4.44 -28.21
C ASP A 269 9.71 3.45 -27.04
N TYR A 270 9.48 3.97 -25.83
CA TYR A 270 9.24 3.13 -24.63
C TYR A 270 7.78 2.75 -24.41
N GLU A 271 6.93 2.96 -25.41
CA GLU A 271 5.49 2.64 -25.37
C GLU A 271 4.73 3.27 -24.19
N LEU A 272 5.28 4.32 -23.58
CA LEU A 272 4.64 5.02 -22.47
C LEU A 272 3.45 5.84 -22.93
N MET A 273 3.58 6.49 -24.09
CA MET A 273 2.51 7.24 -24.74
C MET A 273 2.32 6.76 -26.18
N ALA A 274 1.09 6.75 -26.62
CA ALA A 274 0.72 6.40 -28.00
C ALA A 274 0.00 7.56 -28.68
N GLY A 275 -0.13 7.51 -30.01
CA GLY A 275 -1.01 8.39 -30.76
C GLY A 275 -2.49 8.16 -30.41
N VAL A 276 -3.30 9.12 -30.80
CA VAL A 276 -4.77 9.10 -30.56
C VAL A 276 -5.54 8.48 -31.75
N GLY A 277 -4.81 8.00 -32.77
CA GLY A 277 -5.35 7.48 -34.01
C GLY A 277 -5.21 8.46 -35.17
N GLY A 278 -5.45 7.98 -36.41
CA GLY A 278 -5.40 8.79 -37.62
C GLY A 278 -4.04 9.45 -37.88
N GLY A 279 -2.92 8.85 -37.44
CA GLY A 279 -1.59 9.44 -37.60
C GLY A 279 -1.32 10.68 -36.74
N ARG A 280 -2.03 10.84 -35.64
CA ARG A 280 -1.91 12.03 -34.76
C ARG A 280 -1.49 11.69 -33.35
N PHE A 281 -0.63 12.54 -32.77
CA PHE A 281 -0.24 12.51 -31.35
C PHE A 281 -1.05 13.48 -30.49
N GLU A 282 -1.51 14.57 -31.09
CA GLU A 282 -2.23 15.68 -30.45
C GLU A 282 -1.45 16.33 -29.29
N PRO A 283 -0.26 16.88 -29.53
CA PRO A 283 0.62 17.37 -28.47
C PRO A 283 0.02 18.48 -27.60
N LYS A 284 -0.92 19.27 -28.15
CA LYS A 284 -1.55 20.41 -27.48
C LYS A 284 -2.82 20.06 -26.71
N THR A 285 -3.36 18.86 -26.86
CA THR A 285 -4.54 18.43 -26.09
C THR A 285 -4.17 18.13 -24.65
N LEU A 286 -5.15 18.24 -23.74
CA LEU A 286 -4.94 18.03 -22.31
C LEU A 286 -4.86 16.53 -22.00
N THR A 287 -3.97 16.18 -21.08
CA THR A 287 -3.86 14.81 -20.58
C THR A 287 -4.86 14.59 -19.45
N THR A 288 -5.60 13.46 -19.49
CA THR A 288 -6.54 13.09 -18.43
C THR A 288 -5.85 12.33 -17.30
N ARG A 289 -6.53 12.24 -16.16
CA ARG A 289 -6.05 11.47 -15.00
C ARG A 289 -5.88 9.98 -15.33
N ALA A 290 -6.81 9.39 -16.09
CA ALA A 290 -6.69 8.01 -16.55
C ALA A 290 -5.48 7.78 -17.46
N GLN A 291 -5.19 8.71 -18.36
CA GLN A 291 -4.01 8.64 -19.22
C GLN A 291 -2.71 8.69 -18.42
N LEU A 292 -2.61 9.59 -17.42
CA LEU A 292 -1.43 9.64 -16.54
C LEU A 292 -1.23 8.34 -15.78
N VAL A 293 -2.28 7.81 -15.16
CA VAL A 293 -2.19 6.53 -14.41
C VAL A 293 -1.81 5.36 -15.33
N GLN A 294 -2.33 5.34 -16.57
CA GLN A 294 -1.94 4.34 -17.56
C GLN A 294 -0.44 4.44 -17.93
N ILE A 295 0.11 5.64 -18.03
CA ILE A 295 1.54 5.85 -18.26
C ILE A 295 2.35 5.29 -17.07
N LEU A 296 1.97 5.62 -15.84
CA LEU A 296 2.65 5.13 -14.62
C LEU A 296 2.58 3.61 -14.50
N TYR A 297 1.44 3.02 -14.84
CA TYR A 297 1.25 1.57 -14.87
C TYR A 297 2.18 0.89 -15.88
N ARG A 298 2.35 1.47 -17.07
CA ARG A 298 3.32 1.00 -18.08
C ARG A 298 4.77 1.14 -17.60
N ILE A 299 5.13 2.26 -16.97
CA ILE A 299 6.45 2.44 -16.35
C ILE A 299 6.70 1.35 -15.30
N ALA A 300 5.70 0.94 -14.55
CA ALA A 300 5.78 -0.15 -13.59
C ALA A 300 5.92 -1.56 -14.24
N GLY A 301 5.81 -1.65 -15.55
CA GLY A 301 5.87 -2.91 -16.30
C GLY A 301 4.52 -3.63 -16.37
N ALA A 302 3.42 -2.89 -16.23
CA ALA A 302 2.05 -3.39 -16.33
C ALA A 302 1.79 -4.67 -15.50
N PRO A 303 2.07 -4.67 -14.18
CA PRO A 303 1.97 -5.86 -13.35
C PRO A 303 0.53 -6.38 -13.28
N GLU A 304 0.36 -7.69 -13.21
CA GLU A 304 -0.95 -8.29 -12.96
C GLU A 304 -1.50 -7.84 -11.61
N VAL A 305 -2.76 -7.46 -11.59
CA VAL A 305 -3.50 -7.07 -10.39
C VAL A 305 -4.86 -7.75 -10.37
N SER A 306 -5.36 -8.04 -9.17
CA SER A 306 -6.68 -8.63 -8.96
C SER A 306 -7.41 -7.93 -7.82
N GLY A 307 -8.72 -7.99 -7.81
CA GLY A 307 -9.58 -7.34 -6.84
C GLY A 307 -10.38 -6.19 -7.43
N GLU A 308 -10.93 -5.34 -6.57
CA GLU A 308 -11.82 -4.25 -6.96
C GLU A 308 -11.33 -2.92 -6.38
N THR A 309 -11.75 -1.81 -7.01
CA THR A 309 -11.58 -0.46 -6.47
C THR A 309 -12.90 0.04 -5.88
N PRO A 310 -12.87 1.01 -4.96
CA PRO A 310 -14.10 1.65 -4.51
C PRO A 310 -14.70 2.61 -5.54
N PHE A 311 -13.99 2.88 -6.65
CA PHE A 311 -14.41 3.90 -7.62
C PHE A 311 -15.54 3.42 -8.52
N THR A 312 -16.63 4.16 -8.54
CA THR A 312 -17.85 3.82 -9.29
C THR A 312 -17.94 4.47 -10.67
N ASP A 313 -17.01 5.38 -10.97
CA ASP A 313 -16.97 6.19 -12.19
C ASP A 313 -16.02 5.65 -13.28
N LEU A 314 -15.57 4.41 -13.17
CA LEU A 314 -14.68 3.78 -14.15
C LEU A 314 -15.51 3.15 -15.30
N THR A 315 -15.68 3.89 -16.39
CA THR A 315 -16.56 3.52 -17.51
C THR A 315 -15.87 2.76 -18.65
N ALA A 316 -14.56 2.95 -18.85
CA ALA A 316 -13.83 2.35 -19.97
C ALA A 316 -12.79 1.32 -19.49
N ASP A 317 -12.72 0.17 -20.17
CA ASP A 317 -11.88 -0.96 -19.75
C ASP A 317 -10.38 -0.69 -19.87
N TRP A 318 -9.94 0.17 -20.80
CA TRP A 318 -8.52 0.39 -21.09
C TRP A 318 -7.71 0.95 -19.92
N TYR A 319 -8.35 1.61 -18.95
CA TYR A 319 -7.67 2.17 -17.76
C TYR A 319 -8.03 1.47 -16.44
N LYS A 320 -9.04 0.60 -16.40
CA LYS A 320 -9.51 -0.01 -15.14
C LYS A 320 -8.41 -0.73 -14.39
N THR A 321 -7.62 -1.54 -15.10
CA THR A 321 -6.50 -2.28 -14.51
C THR A 321 -5.43 -1.33 -13.96
N ALA A 322 -5.10 -0.27 -14.69
CA ALA A 322 -4.12 0.72 -14.24
C ALA A 322 -4.62 1.50 -13.01
N VAL A 323 -5.90 1.86 -12.97
CA VAL A 323 -6.51 2.55 -11.82
C VAL A 323 -6.57 1.62 -10.61
N LEU A 324 -6.93 0.35 -10.79
CA LEU A 324 -6.90 -0.65 -9.72
C LEU A 324 -5.48 -0.80 -9.14
N TRP A 325 -4.48 -0.93 -10.01
CA TRP A 325 -3.08 -0.99 -9.61
C TRP A 325 -2.65 0.27 -8.82
N ALA A 326 -2.97 1.45 -9.33
CA ALA A 326 -2.59 2.71 -8.70
C ALA A 326 -3.27 2.90 -7.33
N TYR A 327 -4.50 2.42 -7.18
CA TYR A 327 -5.21 2.40 -5.91
C TYR A 327 -4.56 1.42 -4.92
N GLN A 328 -4.29 0.18 -5.34
CA GLN A 328 -3.69 -0.85 -4.48
C GLN A 328 -2.27 -0.51 -4.04
N THR A 329 -1.49 0.16 -4.89
CA THR A 329 -0.15 0.64 -4.55
C THR A 329 -0.17 1.95 -3.77
N GLY A 330 -1.32 2.60 -3.66
CA GLY A 330 -1.48 3.89 -2.98
C GLY A 330 -0.93 5.08 -3.77
N VAL A 331 -0.64 4.92 -5.07
CA VAL A 331 -0.27 6.04 -5.98
C VAL A 331 -1.43 7.01 -6.13
N THR A 332 -2.65 6.54 -6.00
CA THR A 332 -3.86 7.38 -5.93
C THR A 332 -4.84 6.89 -4.88
N SER A 333 -5.57 7.82 -4.29
CA SER A 333 -6.74 7.55 -3.42
C SER A 333 -8.04 8.04 -4.04
N GLY A 334 -8.03 8.48 -5.32
CA GLY A 334 -9.17 9.12 -5.96
C GLY A 334 -9.24 10.62 -5.69
N VAL A 335 -10.33 11.24 -6.15
CA VAL A 335 -10.71 12.63 -5.80
C VAL A 335 -11.71 12.64 -4.64
N SER A 336 -12.36 11.49 -4.38
CA SER A 336 -13.15 11.18 -3.20
C SER A 336 -13.03 9.68 -2.91
N GLU A 337 -13.69 9.20 -1.85
CA GLU A 337 -13.68 7.78 -1.49
C GLU A 337 -14.20 6.86 -2.60
N THR A 338 -15.12 7.33 -3.45
CA THR A 338 -15.78 6.53 -4.49
C THR A 338 -15.59 7.06 -5.91
N THR A 339 -14.80 8.13 -6.10
CA THR A 339 -14.64 8.80 -7.39
C THR A 339 -13.17 8.94 -7.75
N PHE A 340 -12.78 8.46 -8.94
CA PHE A 340 -11.44 8.64 -9.50
C PHE A 340 -11.34 9.84 -10.44
N ALA A 341 -12.42 10.20 -11.13
CA ALA A 341 -12.52 11.22 -12.18
C ALA A 341 -11.59 10.96 -13.39
N PRO A 342 -11.74 9.82 -14.11
CA PRO A 342 -10.80 9.37 -15.14
C PRO A 342 -10.60 10.35 -16.30
N ASP A 343 -11.67 11.00 -16.73
CA ASP A 343 -11.69 11.87 -17.92
C ASP A 343 -11.34 13.33 -17.60
N THR A 344 -11.17 13.66 -16.32
CA THR A 344 -10.80 15.02 -15.90
C THR A 344 -9.36 15.30 -16.29
N PRO A 345 -9.08 16.46 -16.95
CA PRO A 345 -7.71 16.87 -17.21
C PRO A 345 -6.90 17.02 -15.93
N VAL A 346 -5.69 16.47 -15.92
CA VAL A 346 -4.80 16.50 -14.76
C VAL A 346 -4.07 17.85 -14.67
N THR A 347 -4.08 18.49 -13.49
CA THR A 347 -3.34 19.74 -13.28
C THR A 347 -1.86 19.46 -13.02
N ARG A 348 -1.01 20.49 -13.24
CA ARG A 348 0.45 20.39 -13.05
C ARG A 348 0.81 19.98 -11.61
N GLU A 349 0.12 20.51 -10.61
CA GLU A 349 0.33 20.07 -9.21
C GLU A 349 -0.11 18.62 -8.96
N GLN A 350 -1.20 18.20 -9.60
CA GLN A 350 -1.63 16.80 -9.51
C GLN A 350 -0.62 15.85 -10.17
N VAL A 351 -0.03 16.24 -11.31
CA VAL A 351 1.07 15.47 -11.93
C VAL A 351 2.21 15.29 -10.95
N ALA A 352 2.64 16.36 -10.25
CA ALA A 352 3.68 16.27 -9.23
C ALA A 352 3.32 15.27 -8.12
N VAL A 353 2.07 15.29 -7.64
CA VAL A 353 1.59 14.36 -6.59
C VAL A 353 1.62 12.91 -7.06
N PHE A 354 1.16 12.64 -8.29
CA PHE A 354 1.21 11.29 -8.87
C PHE A 354 2.66 10.80 -9.04
N LEU A 355 3.56 11.64 -9.55
CA LEU A 355 4.97 11.28 -9.75
C LEU A 355 5.69 11.06 -8.41
N ALA A 356 5.45 11.91 -7.42
CA ALA A 356 6.01 11.76 -6.07
C ALA A 356 5.49 10.49 -5.40
N GLY A 357 4.17 10.23 -5.45
CA GLY A 357 3.57 9.01 -4.93
C GLY A 357 4.10 7.74 -5.61
N PHE A 358 4.32 7.80 -6.92
CA PHE A 358 4.92 6.71 -7.67
C PHE A 358 6.41 6.50 -7.28
N ALA A 359 7.20 7.57 -7.16
CA ALA A 359 8.60 7.51 -6.75
C ALA A 359 8.75 6.92 -5.33
N ASP A 360 7.84 7.29 -4.41
CA ASP A 360 7.82 6.83 -3.02
C ASP A 360 7.39 5.37 -2.92
N ARG A 361 6.17 5.09 -3.37
CA ARG A 361 5.48 3.82 -3.08
C ARG A 361 5.86 2.67 -4.01
N VAL A 362 6.32 3.01 -5.19
CA VAL A 362 6.58 2.06 -6.26
C VAL A 362 8.08 1.93 -6.52
N LEU A 363 8.82 3.05 -6.66
CA LEU A 363 10.25 3.03 -6.93
C LEU A 363 11.13 2.97 -5.69
N ASP A 364 10.60 3.37 -4.51
CA ASP A 364 11.36 3.56 -3.28
C ASP A 364 12.53 4.57 -3.47
N ARG A 365 12.24 5.65 -4.19
CA ARG A 365 13.22 6.67 -4.61
C ARG A 365 12.78 8.10 -4.30
N TYR A 366 11.80 8.26 -3.44
CA TYR A 366 11.37 9.56 -2.97
C TYR A 366 12.27 10.01 -1.82
N THR A 367 12.97 11.12 -2.00
CA THR A 367 13.71 11.80 -0.93
C THR A 367 13.00 13.11 -0.62
N PRO A 368 12.41 13.26 0.58
CA PRO A 368 11.83 14.53 0.98
C PRO A 368 12.92 15.60 1.05
N TYR A 369 12.60 16.79 0.59
CA TYR A 369 13.56 17.84 0.29
C TYR A 369 13.83 18.78 1.45
N MET A 370 15.09 19.22 1.62
CA MET A 370 15.51 20.17 2.65
C MET A 370 15.56 21.63 2.16
N TRP A 371 15.39 21.90 0.86
CA TRP A 371 15.49 23.24 0.27
C TRP A 371 14.16 23.67 -0.37
N ASP A 372 13.87 24.97 -0.33
CA ASP A 372 12.67 25.54 -0.96
C ASP A 372 12.92 25.81 -2.45
N ALA A 373 12.75 24.79 -3.29
CA ALA A 373 12.83 24.90 -4.75
C ALA A 373 11.70 25.75 -5.35
N LEU A 374 10.66 26.07 -4.58
CA LEU A 374 9.55 26.90 -5.00
C LEU A 374 9.84 28.40 -4.90
N PHE A 375 10.90 28.78 -4.18
CA PHE A 375 11.24 30.19 -3.93
C PHE A 375 11.30 31.05 -5.18
N PRO A 376 11.84 30.61 -6.34
CA PRO A 376 11.96 31.46 -7.56
C PRO A 376 10.61 31.77 -8.23
N PHE A 377 9.52 31.11 -7.86
CA PHE A 377 8.26 31.19 -8.59
C PHE A 377 7.27 32.16 -7.94
N GLN A 378 6.71 33.06 -8.77
CA GLN A 378 5.83 34.15 -8.33
C GLN A 378 4.49 33.65 -7.76
N ASP A 379 4.01 32.53 -8.25
CA ASP A 379 2.70 31.94 -7.94
C ASP A 379 2.77 30.70 -7.00
N ARG A 380 3.90 30.55 -6.30
CA ARG A 380 4.09 29.44 -5.34
C ARG A 380 3.00 29.35 -4.27
N GLU A 381 2.40 30.47 -3.89
CA GLU A 381 1.33 30.51 -2.89
C GLU A 381 -0.02 30.00 -3.46
N SER A 382 -0.15 29.86 -4.78
CA SER A 382 -1.33 29.26 -5.43
C SER A 382 -1.31 27.73 -5.44
N ILE A 383 -0.19 27.10 -5.03
CA ILE A 383 -0.08 25.65 -4.90
C ILE A 383 -0.97 25.17 -3.74
N SER A 384 -1.84 24.20 -4.02
CA SER A 384 -2.67 23.58 -3.01
C SER A 384 -1.83 22.95 -1.90
N TYR A 385 -2.30 23.04 -0.66
CA TYR A 385 -1.57 22.54 0.51
C TYR A 385 -1.12 21.08 0.35
N TYR A 386 -2.00 20.21 -0.16
CA TYR A 386 -1.70 18.78 -0.36
C TYR A 386 -0.60 18.51 -1.40
N ALA A 387 -0.37 19.45 -2.33
CA ALA A 387 0.57 19.30 -3.43
C ALA A 387 1.94 19.97 -3.16
N ARG A 388 2.06 20.78 -2.11
CA ARG A 388 3.23 21.64 -1.89
C ARG A 388 4.54 20.85 -1.80
N THR A 389 4.56 19.76 -1.06
CA THR A 389 5.75 18.89 -0.92
C THR A 389 6.12 18.23 -2.24
N ALA A 390 5.13 17.71 -2.96
CA ALA A 390 5.34 17.06 -4.25
C ALA A 390 5.81 18.05 -5.33
N MET A 391 5.24 19.27 -5.35
CA MET A 391 5.66 20.35 -6.25
C MET A 391 7.09 20.80 -5.97
N ASN A 392 7.47 20.98 -4.70
CA ASN A 392 8.84 21.31 -4.31
C ASN A 392 9.82 20.26 -4.81
N TRP A 393 9.53 18.99 -4.58
CA TRP A 393 10.32 17.86 -5.07
C TRP A 393 10.41 17.81 -6.59
N ALA A 394 9.29 17.99 -7.30
CA ALA A 394 9.26 17.97 -8.75
C ALA A 394 10.01 19.13 -9.38
N CYS A 395 9.96 20.32 -8.77
CA CYS A 395 10.72 21.51 -9.22
C CYS A 395 12.22 21.32 -9.01
N ASP A 396 12.61 20.75 -7.87
CA ASP A 396 14.02 20.51 -7.59
C ASP A 396 14.65 19.49 -8.54
N LEU A 397 13.95 18.40 -8.82
CA LEU A 397 14.38 17.45 -9.85
C LEU A 397 14.30 18.01 -11.28
N GLY A 398 13.73 19.23 -11.47
CA GLY A 398 13.54 19.82 -12.78
C GLY A 398 12.48 19.10 -13.65
N LEU A 399 11.58 18.33 -13.03
CA LEU A 399 10.45 17.70 -13.72
C LEU A 399 9.39 18.72 -14.12
N ILE A 400 9.16 19.69 -13.25
CA ILE A 400 8.28 20.83 -13.49
C ILE A 400 9.13 22.09 -13.47
N LYS A 401 9.19 22.74 -14.62
CA LYS A 401 9.90 24.00 -14.81
C LYS A 401 8.92 25.15 -14.88
N GLY A 402 9.36 26.33 -14.47
CA GLY A 402 8.58 27.55 -14.59
C GLY A 402 8.38 27.98 -16.02
N ILE A 403 7.28 28.68 -16.25
CA ILE A 403 6.93 29.30 -17.51
C ILE A 403 7.33 30.79 -17.38
N PRO A 404 8.08 31.37 -18.35
CA PRO A 404 8.42 32.81 -18.34
C PRO A 404 7.16 33.68 -18.31
N ALA A 405 7.13 34.60 -17.38
CA ALA A 405 6.05 35.58 -17.23
C ALA A 405 6.61 36.96 -16.89
N PRO A 406 5.86 38.06 -17.09
CA PRO A 406 6.31 39.40 -16.66
C PRO A 406 6.70 39.37 -15.17
N GLY A 407 7.96 39.72 -14.90
CA GLY A 407 8.50 39.79 -13.54
C GLY A 407 9.12 38.48 -13.01
N GLY A 408 9.18 37.40 -13.80
CA GLY A 408 9.87 36.15 -13.39
C GLY A 408 9.24 34.88 -13.93
N LEU A 409 9.34 33.80 -13.15
CA LEU A 409 8.81 32.49 -13.51
C LEU A 409 7.51 32.20 -12.77
N ARG A 410 6.58 31.47 -13.41
CA ARG A 410 5.35 30.97 -12.83
C ARG A 410 5.24 29.45 -13.02
N LEU A 411 4.68 28.75 -12.03
CA LEU A 411 4.44 27.31 -12.08
C LEU A 411 3.12 26.96 -12.74
N GLU A 412 2.12 27.83 -12.58
CA GLU A 412 0.73 27.58 -12.98
C GLU A 412 0.20 26.24 -12.46
N PRO A 413 0.23 26.00 -11.13
CA PRO A 413 -0.03 24.69 -10.55
C PRO A 413 -1.43 24.16 -10.85
N GLN A 414 -2.41 25.06 -11.00
CA GLN A 414 -3.81 24.70 -11.29
C GLN A 414 -4.10 24.54 -12.80
N SER A 415 -3.16 24.90 -13.67
CA SER A 415 -3.30 24.72 -15.12
C SER A 415 -3.15 23.25 -15.47
N SER A 416 -4.00 22.76 -16.39
CA SER A 416 -3.94 21.37 -16.86
C SER A 416 -2.74 21.16 -17.78
N ALA A 417 -2.10 19.99 -17.67
CA ALA A 417 -0.96 19.63 -18.50
C ALA A 417 -1.38 19.15 -19.88
N THR A 418 -0.73 19.69 -20.95
CA THR A 418 -0.88 19.16 -22.30
C THR A 418 -0.11 17.85 -22.48
N ARG A 419 -0.42 17.10 -23.56
CA ARG A 419 0.26 15.82 -23.84
C ARG A 419 1.75 16.00 -24.11
N GLU A 420 2.19 17.08 -24.76
CA GLU A 420 3.62 17.37 -24.93
C GLU A 420 4.28 17.71 -23.59
N GLN A 421 3.63 18.49 -22.73
CA GLN A 421 4.14 18.79 -21.39
C GLN A 421 4.23 17.49 -20.53
N MET A 422 3.24 16.64 -20.64
CA MET A 422 3.24 15.33 -19.99
C MET A 422 4.41 14.48 -20.49
N ALA A 423 4.65 14.40 -21.79
CA ALA A 423 5.77 13.65 -22.36
C ALA A 423 7.11 14.13 -21.79
N VAL A 424 7.31 15.45 -21.69
CA VAL A 424 8.53 16.02 -21.10
C VAL A 424 8.66 15.65 -19.63
N MET A 425 7.60 15.82 -18.83
CA MET A 425 7.65 15.48 -17.39
C MET A 425 7.92 13.98 -17.18
N ILE A 426 7.31 13.10 -17.94
CA ILE A 426 7.50 11.65 -17.87
C ILE A 426 8.91 11.25 -18.31
N ALA A 427 9.40 11.75 -19.45
CA ALA A 427 10.74 11.43 -19.93
C ALA A 427 11.82 11.90 -18.94
N GLN A 428 11.69 13.14 -18.44
CA GLN A 428 12.61 13.66 -17.40
C GLN A 428 12.53 12.84 -16.11
N PHE A 429 11.34 12.44 -15.67
CA PHE A 429 11.14 11.56 -14.52
C PHE A 429 11.89 10.24 -14.70
N CYS A 430 11.70 9.56 -15.83
CA CYS A 430 12.36 8.30 -16.11
C CYS A 430 13.90 8.43 -16.15
N ARG A 431 14.42 9.48 -16.79
CA ARG A 431 15.86 9.75 -16.86
C ARG A 431 16.45 10.13 -15.50
N LYS A 432 15.86 11.09 -14.78
CA LYS A 432 16.37 11.59 -13.49
C LYS A 432 16.37 10.53 -12.40
N LEU A 433 15.35 9.70 -12.35
CA LEU A 433 15.29 8.57 -11.43
C LEU A 433 15.95 7.31 -12.00
N ASN A 434 16.54 7.39 -13.19
CA ASN A 434 17.17 6.27 -13.87
C ASN A 434 16.30 4.99 -13.83
N VAL A 435 15.03 5.16 -14.21
CA VAL A 435 14.03 4.08 -14.12
C VAL A 435 14.46 2.87 -14.95
N TRP A 436 15.09 3.14 -16.11
CA TRP A 436 15.54 2.12 -17.07
C TRP A 436 17.01 1.76 -16.96
N ASN A 437 17.79 2.35 -16.03
CA ASN A 437 19.23 2.21 -15.95
C ASN A 437 19.96 2.56 -17.27
N GLU A 438 19.44 3.53 -18.00
CA GLU A 438 20.15 4.03 -19.18
C GLU A 438 21.48 4.69 -18.78
N PRO A 439 22.55 4.52 -19.56
CA PRO A 439 23.71 5.38 -19.39
C PRO A 439 23.26 6.82 -19.63
N MET A 440 23.51 7.70 -18.65
CA MET A 440 23.21 9.13 -18.80
C MET A 440 23.93 9.61 -20.06
N PRO A 441 23.25 10.29 -21.01
CA PRO A 441 23.96 10.95 -22.08
C PRO A 441 24.97 11.92 -21.44
N GLU A 442 26.23 11.83 -21.86
CA GLU A 442 27.25 12.78 -21.44
C GLU A 442 26.73 14.19 -21.78
N LEU A 443 26.63 15.05 -20.76
CA LEU A 443 26.20 16.45 -20.86
C LEU A 443 27.29 17.27 -21.55
#